data_fac5e42276bddabcffce01e0639b4ac0
#
_entry.id   fac5e42276bddabcffce01e0639b4ac0
#
_cell.length_a   1.000
_cell.length_b   1.000
_cell.length_c   1.000
_cell.angle_alpha   90.00
_cell.angle_beta   90.00
_cell.angle_gamma   90.00
#
_symmetry.space_group_name_H-M   'P 1'
#
loop_
_entity.id
_entity.type
_entity.pdbx_description
1 polymer ?
#
loop_
_entity_poly.entity_id
_entity_poly.type
_entity_poly.pdbx_seq_one_letter_code
_entity_poly.pdbx_strand_id
1 'polypeptide(L)'
;MKKRMFKYLHRWLVDRPFKKGKVICERYEIINVLGMGSYGITYVANDIVQQKKVVVKQLRKTKQRTSQGLKSYHYEAKLLSQLNHPQIPSLYEAVETDEGCFLVMELIQGKTFEDLIFEEKCVYTEEKALKILLDILDVVSVIHEQGIVHRDLRIPNIIDVNGTIYVIDFGLARFLGDHEETSSLIEEQQYMRQTSVASDIYALGHFLLFLLYSGYEPTEKQERSWEQELSLSAPIKTVIQKMLRADESYESIKSLQKDIYNYMNSKNSGRGKYGAI
;
A
#
# COMPACT_ATOMS: atom_id res chain seq x y z
N MET A 1 13.80 19.89 -24.28
CA MET A 1 13.57 18.49 -24.65
C MET A 1 14.83 17.61 -24.52
N LYS A 2 15.97 17.92 -25.14
CA LYS A 2 17.21 17.09 -25.09
C LYS A 2 17.75 16.79 -23.68
N LYS A 3 17.80 17.76 -22.75
CA LYS A 3 18.28 17.54 -21.36
C LYS A 3 17.40 16.55 -20.56
N ARG A 4 16.09 16.55 -20.81
CA ARG A 4 15.15 15.66 -20.13
C ARG A 4 15.30 14.21 -20.63
N MET A 5 15.48 14.03 -21.94
CA MET A 5 15.73 12.74 -22.57
C MET A 5 17.09 12.14 -22.13
N PHE A 6 18.14 12.95 -22.03
CA PHE A 6 19.48 12.51 -21.56
C PHE A 6 19.42 12.07 -20.08
N LYS A 7 18.64 12.76 -19.25
CA LYS A 7 18.43 12.39 -17.83
C LYS A 7 17.67 11.05 -17.69
N TYR A 8 16.70 10.80 -18.57
CA TYR A 8 15.99 9.51 -18.63
C TYR A 8 16.90 8.37 -19.08
N LEU A 9 17.70 8.60 -20.14
CA LEU A 9 18.64 7.59 -20.66
C LEU A 9 19.72 7.23 -19.64
N HIS A 10 20.30 8.25 -18.99
CA HIS A 10 21.30 8.07 -17.93
C HIS A 10 20.72 7.31 -16.75
N ARG A 11 19.51 7.65 -16.30
CA ARG A 11 18.82 6.96 -15.22
C ARG A 11 18.56 5.48 -15.57
N TRP A 12 18.12 5.22 -16.80
CA TRP A 12 17.88 3.85 -17.29
C TRP A 12 19.17 3.02 -17.36
N LEU A 13 20.29 3.63 -17.69
CA LEU A 13 21.60 2.96 -17.75
C LEU A 13 22.19 2.67 -16.36
N VAL A 14 22.00 3.58 -15.40
CA VAL A 14 22.58 3.49 -14.05
C VAL A 14 21.73 2.63 -13.11
N ASP A 15 20.40 2.72 -13.20
CA ASP A 15 19.44 2.02 -12.32
C ASP A 15 18.96 0.70 -12.94
N ARG A 16 19.85 -0.05 -13.60
CA ARG A 16 19.48 -1.37 -14.12
C ARG A 16 19.28 -2.38 -12.99
N PRO A 17 18.21 -3.19 -13.06
CA PRO A 17 18.02 -4.26 -12.08
C PRO A 17 19.14 -5.30 -12.20
N PHE A 18 19.45 -5.95 -11.10
CA PHE A 18 20.33 -7.11 -11.09
C PHE A 18 19.69 -8.25 -11.89
N LYS A 19 20.55 -9.03 -12.55
CA LYS A 19 20.13 -10.23 -13.27
C LYS A 19 19.86 -11.38 -12.30
N LYS A 20 18.97 -12.28 -12.69
CA LYS A 20 18.75 -13.56 -11.99
C LYS A 20 20.09 -14.29 -11.80
N GLY A 21 20.29 -14.86 -10.61
CA GLY A 21 21.50 -15.58 -10.20
C GLY A 21 22.65 -14.67 -9.71
N LYS A 22 22.52 -13.33 -9.80
CA LYS A 22 23.51 -12.43 -9.16
C LYS A 22 23.37 -12.56 -7.64
N VAL A 23 24.49 -12.89 -6.99
CA VAL A 23 24.59 -12.84 -5.52
C VAL A 23 25.00 -11.43 -5.11
N ILE A 24 24.26 -10.81 -4.19
CA ILE A 24 24.55 -9.50 -3.59
C ILE A 24 24.85 -9.69 -2.11
N CYS A 25 25.68 -8.79 -1.56
CA CYS A 25 26.12 -8.86 -0.15
C CYS A 25 26.63 -10.26 0.24
N GLU A 26 27.22 -11.00 -0.70
CA GLU A 26 27.77 -12.38 -0.54
C GLU A 26 26.75 -13.41 0.02
N ARG A 27 25.46 -13.05 0.04
CA ARG A 27 24.41 -13.84 0.73
C ARG A 27 23.09 -13.95 -0.01
N TYR A 28 22.69 -12.95 -0.78
CA TYR A 28 21.37 -12.92 -1.38
C TYR A 28 21.42 -13.16 -2.88
N GLU A 29 21.03 -14.35 -3.31
CA GLU A 29 20.93 -14.69 -4.73
C GLU A 29 19.62 -14.20 -5.33
N ILE A 30 19.67 -13.30 -6.29
CA ILE A 30 18.50 -12.72 -6.96
C ILE A 30 17.75 -13.79 -7.77
N ILE A 31 16.47 -13.95 -7.47
CA ILE A 31 15.57 -14.86 -8.21
C ILE A 31 14.88 -14.10 -9.34
N ASN A 32 14.18 -13.00 -9.00
CA ASN A 32 13.45 -12.16 -9.97
C ASN A 32 13.21 -10.75 -9.40
N VAL A 33 12.84 -9.84 -10.29
CA VAL A 33 12.38 -8.50 -9.94
C VAL A 33 10.89 -8.56 -9.62
N LEU A 34 10.47 -8.02 -8.47
CA LEU A 34 9.08 -7.84 -8.08
C LEU A 34 8.53 -6.50 -8.57
N GLY A 35 9.36 -5.45 -8.53
CA GLY A 35 8.91 -4.12 -8.93
C GLY A 35 10.03 -3.11 -9.06
N MET A 36 9.75 -2.03 -9.79
CA MET A 36 10.67 -0.93 -10.04
C MET A 36 9.99 0.41 -9.73
N GLY A 37 10.09 0.87 -8.50
CA GLY A 37 9.56 2.17 -8.06
C GLY A 37 10.48 3.36 -8.34
N SER A 38 10.04 4.56 -7.97
CA SER A 38 10.82 5.80 -8.15
C SER A 38 12.08 5.86 -7.28
N TYR A 39 12.07 5.22 -6.13
CA TYR A 39 13.16 5.22 -5.15
C TYR A 39 13.98 3.94 -5.16
N GLY A 40 13.36 2.79 -5.43
CA GLY A 40 13.98 1.48 -5.29
C GLY A 40 13.62 0.49 -6.37
N ILE A 41 14.34 -0.62 -6.35
CA ILE A 41 14.06 -1.83 -7.12
C ILE A 41 13.88 -2.95 -6.10
N THR A 42 12.79 -3.68 -6.20
CA THR A 42 12.43 -4.75 -5.26
C THR A 42 12.60 -6.10 -5.94
N TYR A 43 13.24 -7.03 -5.25
CA TYR A 43 13.56 -8.37 -5.74
C TYR A 43 13.03 -9.44 -4.79
N VAL A 44 12.71 -10.62 -5.31
CA VAL A 44 12.77 -11.86 -4.55
C VAL A 44 14.20 -12.40 -4.64
N ALA A 45 14.77 -12.78 -3.52
CA ALA A 45 16.07 -13.40 -3.44
C ALA A 45 16.06 -14.64 -2.54
N ASN A 46 17.01 -15.56 -2.77
CA ASN A 46 17.34 -16.63 -1.82
C ASN A 46 18.40 -16.12 -0.83
N ASP A 47 18.10 -16.18 0.44
CA ASP A 47 19.13 -16.13 1.48
C ASP A 47 19.85 -17.49 1.51
N ILE A 48 21.06 -17.57 0.95
CA ILE A 48 21.81 -18.83 0.83
C ILE A 48 22.31 -19.34 2.19
N VAL A 49 22.36 -18.48 3.20
CA VAL A 49 22.76 -18.84 4.57
C VAL A 49 21.58 -19.43 5.34
N GLN A 50 20.41 -18.77 5.30
CA GLN A 50 19.22 -19.20 6.02
C GLN A 50 18.32 -20.13 5.19
N GLN A 51 18.65 -20.40 3.93
CA GLN A 51 17.90 -21.25 2.99
C GLN A 51 16.42 -20.87 2.90
N LYS A 52 16.13 -19.59 2.91
CA LYS A 52 14.76 -19.06 2.78
C LYS A 52 14.68 -17.96 1.72
N LYS A 53 13.47 -17.77 1.17
CA LYS A 53 13.21 -16.63 0.29
C LYS A 53 12.98 -15.37 1.10
N VAL A 54 13.49 -14.26 0.60
CA VAL A 54 13.38 -12.93 1.20
C VAL A 54 13.04 -11.90 0.11
N VAL A 55 12.54 -10.74 0.55
CA VAL A 55 12.46 -9.55 -0.30
C VAL A 55 13.72 -8.71 -0.07
N VAL A 56 14.36 -8.28 -1.16
CA VAL A 56 15.45 -7.31 -1.11
C VAL A 56 15.02 -6.05 -1.86
N LYS A 57 14.92 -4.94 -1.15
CA LYS A 57 14.63 -3.62 -1.72
C LYS A 57 15.93 -2.83 -1.83
N GLN A 58 16.38 -2.61 -3.06
CA GLN A 58 17.58 -1.85 -3.38
C GLN A 58 17.25 -0.37 -3.56
N LEU A 59 17.91 0.53 -2.86
CA LEU A 59 17.86 1.95 -3.18
C LEU A 59 18.50 2.18 -4.57
N ARG A 60 17.83 2.90 -5.47
CA ARG A 60 18.38 3.18 -6.81
C ARG A 60 19.74 3.89 -6.69
N LYS A 61 20.71 3.50 -7.52
CA LYS A 61 22.05 4.10 -7.55
C LYS A 61 22.02 5.62 -7.78
N THR A 62 21.09 6.09 -8.59
CA THR A 62 20.86 7.53 -8.80
C THR A 62 20.37 8.24 -7.54
N LYS A 63 19.68 7.54 -6.65
CA LYS A 63 19.17 8.06 -5.37
C LYS A 63 20.23 7.98 -4.26
N GLN A 64 21.06 6.93 -4.26
CA GLN A 64 22.20 6.81 -3.32
C GLN A 64 23.17 7.99 -3.41
N ARG A 65 23.29 8.61 -4.59
CA ARG A 65 24.14 9.79 -4.81
C ARG A 65 23.57 11.10 -4.26
N THR A 66 22.38 11.06 -3.66
CA THR A 66 21.70 12.23 -3.11
C THR A 66 21.49 12.07 -1.61
N SER A 67 21.70 13.15 -0.85
CA SER A 67 21.44 13.15 0.59
C SER A 67 19.99 12.81 0.91
N GLN A 68 19.04 13.25 0.08
CA GLN A 68 17.62 12.94 0.24
C GLN A 68 17.31 11.45 0.06
N GLY A 69 17.98 10.77 -0.91
CA GLY A 69 17.76 9.35 -1.13
C GLY A 69 18.29 8.51 0.04
N LEU A 70 19.50 8.81 0.54
CA LEU A 70 20.04 8.14 1.72
C LEU A 70 19.21 8.39 2.97
N LYS A 71 18.78 9.62 3.20
CA LYS A 71 17.86 9.94 4.31
C LYS A 71 16.57 9.11 4.22
N SER A 72 15.99 8.97 3.02
CA SER A 72 14.77 8.17 2.83
C SER A 72 15.01 6.69 3.14
N TYR A 73 16.15 6.13 2.73
CA TYR A 73 16.53 4.74 3.03
C TYR A 73 16.69 4.51 4.55
N HIS A 74 17.48 5.35 5.24
CA HIS A 74 17.64 5.23 6.68
C HIS A 74 16.33 5.44 7.44
N TYR A 75 15.47 6.32 6.94
CA TYR A 75 14.16 6.57 7.53
C TYR A 75 13.26 5.34 7.42
N GLU A 76 13.18 4.73 6.24
CA GLU A 76 12.40 3.50 6.03
C GLU A 76 12.95 2.34 6.89
N ALA A 77 14.28 2.18 6.96
CA ALA A 77 14.92 1.19 7.82
C ALA A 77 14.56 1.38 9.31
N LYS A 78 14.69 2.63 9.80
CA LYS A 78 14.32 2.99 11.17
C LYS A 78 12.86 2.69 11.47
N LEU A 79 11.96 3.07 10.57
CA LEU A 79 10.53 2.89 10.74
C LEU A 79 10.16 1.41 10.78
N LEU A 80 10.65 0.63 9.81
CA LEU A 80 10.41 -0.81 9.76
C LEU A 80 10.99 -1.56 10.98
N SER A 81 12.12 -1.12 11.53
CA SER A 81 12.69 -1.72 12.73
C SER A 81 11.86 -1.52 14.00
N GLN A 82 10.95 -0.54 14.01
CA GLN A 82 10.03 -0.25 15.12
C GLN A 82 8.69 -0.97 14.96
N LEU A 83 8.31 -1.33 13.73
CA LEU A 83 7.06 -2.03 13.46
C LEU A 83 7.22 -3.53 13.73
N ASN A 84 6.47 -4.02 14.72
CA ASN A 84 6.40 -5.44 15.05
C ASN A 84 4.93 -5.87 15.05
N HIS A 85 4.47 -6.39 13.91
CA HIS A 85 3.10 -6.87 13.75
C HIS A 85 3.06 -8.06 12.80
N PRO A 86 2.30 -9.14 13.08
CA PRO A 86 2.30 -10.36 12.26
C PRO A 86 1.83 -10.16 10.82
N GLN A 87 1.13 -9.08 10.52
CA GLN A 87 0.61 -8.74 9.20
C GLN A 87 1.40 -7.60 8.52
N ILE A 88 2.60 -7.29 9.02
CA ILE A 88 3.56 -6.36 8.43
C ILE A 88 4.87 -7.10 8.22
N PRO A 89 5.51 -7.04 7.03
CA PRO A 89 6.78 -7.71 6.80
C PRO A 89 7.86 -7.30 7.80
N SER A 90 8.49 -8.27 8.44
CA SER A 90 9.62 -8.02 9.34
C SER A 90 10.83 -7.53 8.55
N LEU A 91 11.50 -6.47 9.00
CA LEU A 91 12.82 -6.09 8.52
C LEU A 91 13.85 -7.04 9.14
N TYR A 92 14.60 -7.78 8.31
CA TYR A 92 15.67 -8.65 8.78
C TYR A 92 16.98 -7.90 8.94
N GLU A 93 17.35 -7.08 7.95
CA GLU A 93 18.54 -6.22 8.02
C GLU A 93 18.48 -5.05 7.05
N ALA A 94 19.21 -4.01 7.36
CA ALA A 94 19.53 -2.89 6.47
C ALA A 94 21.03 -2.94 6.18
N VAL A 95 21.41 -3.10 4.90
CA VAL A 95 22.79 -3.38 4.49
C VAL A 95 23.29 -2.26 3.58
N GLU A 96 24.47 -1.73 3.88
CA GLU A 96 25.17 -0.76 3.05
C GLU A 96 26.52 -1.35 2.65
N THR A 97 26.76 -1.45 1.34
CA THR A 97 27.99 -1.96 0.74
C THR A 97 28.38 -1.12 -0.46
N ASP A 98 29.52 -1.41 -1.06
CA ASP A 98 29.95 -0.81 -2.34
C ASP A 98 28.98 -1.15 -3.49
N GLU A 99 28.21 -2.25 -3.39
CA GLU A 99 27.20 -2.64 -4.37
C GLU A 99 25.93 -1.78 -4.26
N GLY A 100 25.63 -1.22 -3.07
CA GLY A 100 24.49 -0.37 -2.82
C GLY A 100 23.94 -0.43 -1.39
N CYS A 101 22.77 0.20 -1.21
CA CYS A 101 21.99 0.17 0.04
C CYS A 101 20.77 -0.73 -0.16
N PHE A 102 20.57 -1.68 0.74
CA PHE A 102 19.54 -2.73 0.63
C PHE A 102 18.77 -2.87 1.95
N LEU A 103 17.46 -3.00 1.85
CA LEU A 103 16.61 -3.48 2.94
C LEU A 103 16.23 -4.93 2.65
N VAL A 104 16.54 -5.83 3.57
CA VAL A 104 16.17 -7.23 3.47
C VAL A 104 15.03 -7.50 4.43
N MET A 105 13.94 -8.01 3.92
CA MET A 105 12.70 -8.18 4.68
C MET A 105 12.01 -9.49 4.36
N GLU A 106 11.03 -9.82 5.16
CA GLU A 106 10.16 -10.98 5.00
C GLU A 106 9.46 -10.95 3.64
N LEU A 107 9.42 -12.11 2.97
CA LEU A 107 8.62 -12.31 1.77
C LEU A 107 7.22 -12.79 2.17
N ILE A 108 6.24 -11.95 1.96
CA ILE A 108 4.82 -12.32 2.11
C ILE A 108 4.39 -13.06 0.84
N GLN A 109 4.09 -14.36 0.97
CA GLN A 109 3.70 -15.22 -0.15
C GLN A 109 2.19 -15.20 -0.34
N GLY A 110 1.68 -14.20 -1.02
CA GLY A 110 0.28 -13.98 -1.34
C GLY A 110 0.13 -13.22 -2.64
N LYS A 111 -1.08 -12.73 -2.90
CA LYS A 111 -1.41 -11.91 -4.07
C LYS A 111 -1.80 -10.52 -3.63
N THR A 112 -1.33 -9.52 -4.35
CA THR A 112 -1.78 -8.16 -4.14
C THR A 112 -3.24 -8.03 -4.58
N PHE A 113 -3.97 -7.04 -4.03
CA PHE A 113 -5.32 -6.75 -4.54
C PHE A 113 -5.29 -6.25 -6.00
N GLU A 114 -4.17 -5.70 -6.46
CA GLU A 114 -3.96 -5.39 -7.88
C GLU A 114 -3.98 -6.66 -8.73
N ASP A 115 -3.22 -7.71 -8.35
CA ASP A 115 -3.20 -9.01 -9.04
C ASP A 115 -4.58 -9.67 -9.00
N LEU A 116 -5.24 -9.69 -7.83
CA LEU A 116 -6.55 -10.30 -7.67
C LEU A 116 -7.62 -9.64 -8.55
N ILE A 117 -7.61 -8.31 -8.66
CA ILE A 117 -8.60 -7.57 -9.46
C ILE A 117 -8.27 -7.64 -10.94
N PHE A 118 -7.02 -7.36 -11.34
CA PHE A 118 -6.70 -7.16 -12.75
C PHE A 118 -6.20 -8.41 -13.47
N GLU A 119 -5.55 -9.34 -12.77
CA GLU A 119 -5.08 -10.60 -13.37
C GLU A 119 -6.09 -11.73 -13.16
N GLU A 120 -6.57 -11.93 -11.92
CA GLU A 120 -7.49 -13.01 -11.61
C GLU A 120 -8.96 -12.67 -11.80
N LYS A 121 -9.27 -11.41 -12.08
CA LYS A 121 -10.66 -10.93 -12.29
C LYS A 121 -11.59 -11.23 -11.11
N CYS A 122 -11.05 -11.19 -9.89
CA CYS A 122 -11.85 -11.35 -8.69
C CYS A 122 -12.87 -10.21 -8.56
N VAL A 123 -14.12 -10.57 -8.26
CA VAL A 123 -15.21 -9.62 -8.04
C VAL A 123 -15.58 -9.61 -6.55
N TYR A 124 -15.74 -8.42 -6.00
CA TYR A 124 -16.04 -8.21 -4.59
C TYR A 124 -17.43 -7.61 -4.40
N THR A 125 -18.26 -8.30 -3.61
CA THR A 125 -19.52 -7.73 -3.15
C THR A 125 -19.29 -6.64 -2.10
N GLU A 126 -20.26 -5.75 -1.89
CA GLU A 126 -20.23 -4.71 -0.84
C GLU A 126 -19.82 -5.31 0.53
N GLU A 127 -20.46 -6.43 0.93
CA GLU A 127 -20.19 -7.08 2.21
C GLU A 127 -18.75 -7.60 2.32
N LYS A 128 -18.23 -8.25 1.25
CA LYS A 128 -16.86 -8.76 1.22
C LYS A 128 -15.83 -7.62 1.21
N ALA A 129 -16.09 -6.56 0.44
CA ALA A 129 -15.22 -5.39 0.38
C ALA A 129 -15.11 -4.67 1.72
N LEU A 130 -16.23 -4.53 2.45
CA LEU A 130 -16.23 -3.95 3.79
C LEU A 130 -15.50 -4.82 4.82
N LYS A 131 -15.63 -6.14 4.74
CA LYS A 131 -14.90 -7.05 5.62
C LYS A 131 -13.38 -6.92 5.39
N ILE A 132 -12.95 -6.93 4.13
CA ILE A 132 -11.54 -6.70 3.77
C ILE A 132 -11.06 -5.35 4.30
N LEU A 133 -11.86 -4.29 4.14
CA LEU A 133 -11.52 -2.97 4.67
C LEU A 133 -11.34 -3.01 6.20
N LEU A 134 -12.23 -3.67 6.94
CA LEU A 134 -12.09 -3.82 8.40
C LEU A 134 -10.80 -4.53 8.78
N ASP A 135 -10.45 -5.62 8.10
CA ASP A 135 -9.19 -6.36 8.33
C ASP A 135 -7.95 -5.46 8.06
N ILE A 136 -8.01 -4.60 7.05
CA ILE A 136 -6.95 -3.60 6.78
C ILE A 136 -6.92 -2.54 7.90
N LEU A 137 -8.08 -2.05 8.32
CA LEU A 137 -8.19 -1.02 9.36
C LEU A 137 -7.62 -1.51 10.70
N ASP A 138 -7.72 -2.80 11.01
CA ASP A 138 -7.11 -3.38 12.21
C ASP A 138 -5.59 -3.23 12.17
N VAL A 139 -4.94 -3.57 11.05
CA VAL A 139 -3.49 -3.40 10.88
C VAL A 139 -3.09 -1.92 10.91
N VAL A 140 -3.83 -1.07 10.19
CA VAL A 140 -3.55 0.39 10.11
C VAL A 140 -3.75 1.07 11.47
N SER A 141 -4.69 0.61 12.28
CA SER A 141 -4.87 1.12 13.65
C SER A 141 -3.61 0.93 14.49
N VAL A 142 -2.97 -0.25 14.41
CA VAL A 142 -1.71 -0.52 15.11
C VAL A 142 -0.57 0.38 14.61
N ILE A 143 -0.49 0.62 13.29
CA ILE A 143 0.49 1.54 12.70
C ILE A 143 0.29 2.96 13.24
N HIS A 144 -0.96 3.44 13.28
CA HIS A 144 -1.29 4.79 13.79
C HIS A 144 -1.07 4.92 15.30
N GLU A 145 -1.32 3.85 16.10
CA GLU A 145 -1.03 3.83 17.54
C GLU A 145 0.46 3.97 17.85
N GLN A 146 1.34 3.58 16.90
CA GLN A 146 2.79 3.82 16.97
C GLN A 146 3.20 5.21 16.45
N GLY A 147 2.24 6.06 16.15
CA GLY A 147 2.50 7.41 15.63
C GLY A 147 2.98 7.42 14.18
N ILE A 148 2.69 6.40 13.40
CA ILE A 148 3.13 6.26 12.01
C ILE A 148 1.91 6.38 11.07
N VAL A 149 2.07 7.04 9.93
CA VAL A 149 1.13 7.05 8.81
C VAL A 149 1.78 6.43 7.59
N HIS A 150 1.03 5.58 6.87
CA HIS A 150 1.57 4.78 5.77
C HIS A 150 1.73 5.58 4.48
N ARG A 151 0.74 6.40 4.12
CA ARG A 151 0.74 7.33 2.96
C ARG A 151 0.77 6.67 1.57
N ASP A 152 0.61 5.35 1.50
CA ASP A 152 0.55 4.60 0.24
C ASP A 152 -0.32 3.34 0.32
N LEU A 153 -1.48 3.42 1.02
CA LEU A 153 -2.44 2.32 1.18
C LEU A 153 -3.25 2.10 -0.10
N ARG A 154 -2.64 1.41 -1.07
CA ARG A 154 -3.22 1.13 -2.38
C ARG A 154 -3.24 -0.36 -2.67
N ILE A 155 -4.00 -0.76 -3.67
CA ILE A 155 -4.18 -2.17 -4.07
C ILE A 155 -2.88 -2.96 -4.33
N PRO A 156 -1.75 -2.39 -4.84
CA PRO A 156 -0.50 -3.12 -4.96
C PRO A 156 0.26 -3.29 -3.62
N ASN A 157 -0.09 -2.53 -2.58
CA ASN A 157 0.60 -2.54 -1.28
C ASN A 157 -0.16 -3.30 -0.19
N ILE A 158 -1.21 -4.00 -0.56
CA ILE A 158 -2.02 -4.84 0.33
C ILE A 158 -2.12 -6.23 -0.29
N ILE A 159 -1.69 -7.24 0.48
CA ILE A 159 -1.61 -8.63 0.05
C ILE A 159 -2.64 -9.46 0.81
N ASP A 160 -3.35 -10.33 0.10
CA ASP A 160 -4.16 -11.40 0.67
C ASP A 160 -3.38 -12.72 0.66
N VAL A 161 -3.25 -13.32 1.84
CA VAL A 161 -2.71 -14.67 2.03
C VAL A 161 -3.83 -15.53 2.62
N ASN A 162 -4.61 -16.18 1.76
CA ASN A 162 -5.71 -17.06 2.16
C ASN A 162 -6.71 -16.40 3.14
N GLY A 163 -7.06 -15.14 2.90
CA GLY A 163 -7.99 -14.38 3.72
C GLY A 163 -7.33 -13.63 4.89
N THR A 164 -6.02 -13.71 5.05
CA THR A 164 -5.26 -12.88 6.00
C THR A 164 -4.63 -11.71 5.24
N ILE A 165 -4.90 -10.50 5.70
CA ILE A 165 -4.42 -9.27 5.05
C ILE A 165 -3.03 -8.89 5.57
N TYR A 166 -2.15 -8.49 4.65
CA TYR A 166 -0.83 -7.94 4.96
C TYR A 166 -0.69 -6.57 4.32
N VAL A 167 -0.11 -5.62 5.07
CA VAL A 167 0.24 -4.27 4.58
C VAL A 167 1.74 -4.21 4.34
N ILE A 168 2.13 -3.83 3.13
CA ILE A 168 3.53 -3.82 2.68
C ILE A 168 3.96 -2.45 2.14
N ASP A 169 5.27 -2.26 1.93
CA ASP A 169 5.90 -1.07 1.34
C ASP A 169 5.75 0.23 2.13
N PHE A 170 6.58 0.38 3.15
CA PHE A 170 6.65 1.56 4.03
C PHE A 170 7.58 2.68 3.50
N GLY A 171 7.96 2.65 2.22
CA GLY A 171 8.87 3.64 1.62
C GLY A 171 8.39 5.09 1.67
N LEU A 172 7.08 5.29 1.81
CA LEU A 172 6.46 6.62 1.94
C LEU A 172 5.94 6.91 3.34
N ALA A 173 6.00 5.94 4.25
CA ALA A 173 5.52 6.11 5.62
C ALA A 173 6.31 7.19 6.38
N ARG A 174 5.65 7.86 7.31
CA ARG A 174 6.24 8.93 8.15
C ARG A 174 5.68 8.86 9.56
N PHE A 175 6.45 9.39 10.52
CA PHE A 175 5.89 9.66 11.83
C PHE A 175 4.92 10.83 11.79
N LEU A 176 3.87 10.78 12.59
CA LEU A 176 2.91 11.87 12.73
C LEU A 176 3.65 13.13 13.17
N GLY A 177 3.35 14.25 12.49
CA GLY A 177 3.99 15.53 12.75
C GLY A 177 5.29 15.80 11.98
N ASP A 178 5.81 14.82 11.22
CA ASP A 178 6.90 15.08 10.30
C ASP A 178 6.44 16.00 9.17
N HIS A 179 7.29 16.97 8.80
CA HIS A 179 7.04 17.87 7.68
C HIS A 179 7.85 17.44 6.46
N GLU A 180 7.17 17.24 5.34
CA GLU A 180 7.78 16.98 4.05
C GLU A 180 7.25 17.99 3.02
N GLU A 181 8.14 18.56 2.20
CA GLU A 181 7.74 19.46 1.13
C GLU A 181 7.03 18.67 0.02
N THR A 182 5.75 18.91 -0.17
CA THR A 182 4.90 18.29 -1.20
C THR A 182 4.48 19.25 -2.31
N SER A 183 4.99 20.48 -2.30
CA SER A 183 4.60 21.57 -3.19
C SER A 183 4.71 21.29 -4.70
N SER A 184 5.51 20.28 -5.09
CA SER A 184 5.66 19.86 -6.49
C SER A 184 4.62 18.82 -6.96
N LEU A 185 3.73 18.36 -6.09
CA LEU A 185 2.69 17.37 -6.38
C LEU A 185 1.38 18.07 -6.76
N ILE A 186 0.50 17.36 -7.47
CA ILE A 186 -0.88 17.83 -7.68
C ILE A 186 -1.65 17.74 -6.35
N GLU A 187 -2.74 18.50 -6.22
CA GLU A 187 -3.50 18.67 -4.97
C GLU A 187 -3.92 17.35 -4.33
N GLU A 188 -4.47 16.42 -5.11
CA GLU A 188 -4.84 15.09 -4.65
C GLU A 188 -3.64 14.30 -4.09
N GLN A 189 -2.50 14.35 -4.79
CA GLN A 189 -1.27 13.71 -4.31
C GLN A 189 -0.71 14.41 -3.06
N GLN A 190 -0.85 15.73 -2.96
CA GLN A 190 -0.47 16.47 -1.76
C GLN A 190 -1.28 16.00 -0.57
N TYR A 191 -2.60 15.81 -0.73
CA TYR A 191 -3.46 15.33 0.34
C TYR A 191 -3.08 13.89 0.77
N MET A 192 -2.92 12.97 -0.18
CA MET A 192 -2.47 11.60 0.09
C MET A 192 -1.09 11.52 0.75
N ARG A 193 -0.26 12.56 0.60
CA ARG A 193 1.10 12.65 1.17
C ARG A 193 1.18 13.46 2.45
N GLN A 194 0.05 13.90 2.99
CA GLN A 194 0.03 14.52 4.32
C GLN A 194 0.42 13.49 5.38
N THR A 195 1.09 13.95 6.43
CA THR A 195 1.42 13.13 7.61
C THR A 195 0.26 13.17 8.61
N SER A 196 -0.89 12.67 8.18
CA SER A 196 -2.13 12.68 8.95
C SER A 196 -2.89 11.35 8.81
N VAL A 197 -3.64 10.98 9.83
CA VAL A 197 -4.56 9.83 9.81
C VAL A 197 -5.55 9.94 8.64
N ALA A 198 -6.03 11.14 8.37
CA ALA A 198 -7.00 11.40 7.30
C ALA A 198 -6.46 11.03 5.91
N SER A 199 -5.15 11.19 5.65
CA SER A 199 -4.55 10.82 4.37
C SER A 199 -4.59 9.31 4.11
N ASP A 200 -4.38 8.48 5.14
CA ASP A 200 -4.51 7.03 5.03
C ASP A 200 -5.98 6.61 4.87
N ILE A 201 -6.90 7.25 5.58
CA ILE A 201 -8.35 7.01 5.42
C ILE A 201 -8.79 7.35 4.00
N TYR A 202 -8.31 8.45 3.44
CA TYR A 202 -8.59 8.85 2.06
C TYR A 202 -8.07 7.81 1.06
N ALA A 203 -6.84 7.35 1.22
CA ALA A 203 -6.26 6.30 0.38
C ALA A 203 -7.07 4.99 0.47
N LEU A 204 -7.54 4.60 1.67
CA LEU A 204 -8.41 3.45 1.87
C LEU A 204 -9.82 3.65 1.28
N GLY A 205 -10.31 4.87 1.16
CA GLY A 205 -11.53 5.18 0.42
C GLY A 205 -11.41 4.81 -1.06
N HIS A 206 -10.28 5.18 -1.70
CA HIS A 206 -9.97 4.76 -3.06
C HIS A 206 -9.75 3.25 -3.17
N PHE A 207 -9.06 2.62 -2.21
CA PHE A 207 -8.92 1.17 -2.16
C PHE A 207 -10.29 0.47 -2.14
N LEU A 208 -11.21 0.93 -1.30
CA LEU A 208 -12.57 0.39 -1.23
C LEU A 208 -13.31 0.55 -2.57
N LEU A 209 -13.19 1.70 -3.22
CA LEU A 209 -13.77 1.91 -4.55
C LEU A 209 -13.20 0.92 -5.57
N PHE A 210 -11.89 0.64 -5.58
CA PHE A 210 -11.30 -0.37 -6.48
C PHE A 210 -11.93 -1.75 -6.27
N LEU A 211 -12.17 -2.18 -5.04
CA LEU A 211 -12.87 -3.43 -4.75
C LEU A 211 -14.30 -3.41 -5.30
N LEU A 212 -15.04 -2.32 -5.07
CA LEU A 212 -16.42 -2.20 -5.48
C LEU A 212 -16.60 -2.09 -7.00
N TYR A 213 -15.62 -1.51 -7.70
CA TYR A 213 -15.56 -1.46 -9.16
C TYR A 213 -15.14 -2.77 -9.82
N SER A 214 -14.63 -3.75 -9.07
CA SER A 214 -14.09 -5.00 -9.64
C SER A 214 -15.10 -5.80 -10.47
N GLY A 215 -16.40 -5.62 -10.22
CA GLY A 215 -17.49 -6.25 -10.99
C GLY A 215 -18.31 -5.26 -11.82
N TYR A 216 -17.86 -4.03 -11.96
CA TYR A 216 -18.59 -2.99 -12.70
C TYR A 216 -18.31 -3.09 -14.19
N GLU A 217 -19.36 -3.17 -14.99
CA GLU A 217 -19.29 -3.07 -16.44
C GLU A 217 -19.94 -1.75 -16.88
N PRO A 218 -19.21 -0.85 -17.57
CA PRO A 218 -19.76 0.41 -18.05
C PRO A 218 -20.93 0.15 -19.03
N THR A 219 -22.10 0.65 -18.71
CA THR A 219 -23.29 0.55 -19.58
C THR A 219 -23.42 1.72 -20.55
N GLU A 220 -22.72 2.82 -20.30
CA GLU A 220 -22.78 4.06 -21.07
C GLU A 220 -21.36 4.55 -21.39
N LYS A 221 -21.25 5.37 -22.47
CA LYS A 221 -19.99 5.96 -22.88
C LYS A 221 -19.60 7.24 -22.10
N GLN A 222 -20.56 7.79 -21.34
CA GLN A 222 -20.36 9.02 -20.57
C GLN A 222 -19.84 8.67 -19.18
N GLU A 223 -18.74 9.28 -18.78
CA GLU A 223 -18.21 9.18 -17.43
C GLU A 223 -19.21 9.77 -16.43
N ARG A 224 -19.49 9.02 -15.36
CA ARG A 224 -20.35 9.41 -14.24
C ARG A 224 -19.57 9.37 -12.94
N SER A 225 -20.13 9.96 -11.89
CA SER A 225 -19.54 9.79 -10.56
C SER A 225 -19.74 8.37 -10.03
N TRP A 226 -18.86 7.91 -9.16
CA TRP A 226 -18.96 6.57 -8.56
C TRP A 226 -20.32 6.36 -7.84
N GLU A 227 -20.93 7.43 -7.29
CA GLU A 227 -22.26 7.38 -6.66
C GLU A 227 -23.37 7.01 -7.65
N GLN A 228 -23.19 7.35 -8.92
CA GLN A 228 -24.16 7.06 -9.99
C GLN A 228 -23.89 5.71 -10.64
N GLU A 229 -22.62 5.31 -10.74
CA GLU A 229 -22.21 4.05 -11.37
C GLU A 229 -22.39 2.85 -10.46
N LEU A 230 -22.08 2.98 -9.17
CA LEU A 230 -22.16 1.86 -8.23
C LEU A 230 -23.53 1.80 -7.51
N SER A 231 -24.19 0.65 -7.62
CA SER A 231 -25.43 0.35 -6.89
C SER A 231 -25.15 -0.03 -5.45
N LEU A 232 -24.75 0.95 -4.63
CA LEU A 232 -24.43 0.78 -3.22
C LEU A 232 -25.57 1.21 -2.31
N SER A 233 -25.62 0.64 -1.10
CA SER A 233 -26.52 1.09 -0.05
C SER A 233 -26.23 2.52 0.40
N ALA A 234 -27.26 3.30 0.76
CA ALA A 234 -27.09 4.70 1.15
C ALA A 234 -26.10 4.89 2.32
N PRO A 235 -26.08 4.05 3.40
CA PRO A 235 -25.11 4.20 4.47
C PRO A 235 -23.67 4.04 3.99
N ILE A 236 -23.39 3.12 3.05
CA ILE A 236 -22.05 2.90 2.54
C ILE A 236 -21.61 4.03 1.62
N LYS A 237 -22.51 4.58 0.81
CA LYS A 237 -22.22 5.81 0.06
C LYS A 237 -21.78 6.94 1.00
N THR A 238 -22.47 7.13 2.12
CA THR A 238 -22.10 8.13 3.13
C THR A 238 -20.72 7.85 3.75
N VAL A 239 -20.42 6.59 4.08
CA VAL A 239 -19.08 6.21 4.60
C VAL A 239 -17.99 6.54 3.59
N ILE A 240 -18.14 6.14 2.32
CA ILE A 240 -17.16 6.40 1.26
C ILE A 240 -17.01 7.91 1.04
N GLN A 241 -18.11 8.66 0.94
CA GLN A 241 -18.05 10.11 0.81
C GLN A 241 -17.26 10.76 1.94
N LYS A 242 -17.47 10.34 3.18
CA LYS A 242 -16.74 10.85 4.34
C LYS A 242 -15.26 10.45 4.32
N MET A 243 -14.93 9.25 3.85
CA MET A 243 -13.52 8.83 3.66
C MET A 243 -12.81 9.69 2.62
N LEU A 244 -13.50 10.07 1.53
CA LEU A 244 -12.95 10.80 0.39
C LEU A 244 -13.01 12.34 0.55
N ARG A 245 -13.50 12.87 1.67
CA ARG A 245 -13.53 14.31 1.95
C ARG A 245 -12.32 14.76 2.76
N ALA A 246 -11.67 15.81 2.27
CA ALA A 246 -10.50 16.37 2.93
C ALA A 246 -10.87 17.18 4.20
N ASP A 247 -12.03 17.82 4.19
CA ASP A 247 -12.51 18.76 5.20
C ASP A 247 -13.36 18.13 6.32
N GLU A 248 -14.01 16.99 6.01
CA GLU A 248 -14.94 16.29 6.92
C GLU A 248 -14.61 14.82 7.08
N SER A 249 -13.32 14.43 6.99
CA SER A 249 -12.90 13.05 7.11
C SER A 249 -13.09 12.51 8.54
N TYR A 250 -12.94 11.19 8.68
CA TYR A 250 -12.92 10.55 9.99
C TYR A 250 -11.70 11.01 10.81
N GLU A 251 -11.91 11.29 12.10
CA GLU A 251 -10.85 11.69 13.03
C GLU A 251 -9.89 10.54 13.36
N SER A 252 -10.36 9.29 13.25
CA SER A 252 -9.60 8.11 13.59
C SER A 252 -10.09 6.86 12.84
N ILE A 253 -9.22 5.85 12.76
CA ILE A 253 -9.59 4.51 12.27
C ILE A 253 -10.77 3.94 13.09
N LYS A 254 -10.75 4.09 14.40
CA LYS A 254 -11.81 3.57 15.30
C LYS A 254 -13.18 4.17 15.00
N SER A 255 -13.25 5.46 14.64
CA SER A 255 -14.52 6.09 14.26
C SER A 255 -15.06 5.54 12.94
N LEU A 256 -14.20 5.30 11.95
CA LEU A 256 -14.57 4.65 10.69
C LEU A 256 -15.03 3.19 10.91
N GLN A 257 -14.28 2.41 11.67
CA GLN A 257 -14.65 1.03 12.00
C GLN A 257 -16.03 0.95 12.66
N LYS A 258 -16.31 1.85 13.61
CA LYS A 258 -17.60 1.93 14.30
C LYS A 258 -18.76 2.11 13.32
N ASP A 259 -18.63 3.02 12.37
CA ASP A 259 -19.69 3.26 11.36
C ASP A 259 -19.90 2.04 10.47
N ILE A 260 -18.82 1.36 10.04
CA ILE A 260 -18.92 0.14 9.24
C ILE A 260 -19.57 -1.00 10.04
N TYR A 261 -19.16 -1.23 11.29
CA TYR A 261 -19.77 -2.25 12.16
C TYR A 261 -21.26 -1.99 12.42
N ASN A 262 -21.64 -0.75 12.67
CA ASN A 262 -23.06 -0.38 12.87
C ASN A 262 -23.90 -0.73 11.63
N TYR A 263 -23.38 -0.44 10.45
CA TYR A 263 -24.04 -0.80 9.19
C TYR A 263 -24.17 -2.33 9.03
N MET A 264 -23.08 -3.08 9.18
CA MET A 264 -23.09 -4.54 9.02
C MET A 264 -24.06 -5.22 10.00
N ASN A 265 -24.09 -4.77 11.26
CA ASN A 265 -25.00 -5.30 12.28
C ASN A 265 -26.47 -4.97 11.97
N SER A 266 -26.77 -3.77 11.47
CA SER A 266 -28.14 -3.39 11.08
C SER A 266 -28.67 -4.27 9.94
N LYS A 267 -27.80 -4.63 8.97
CA LYS A 267 -28.13 -5.51 7.85
C LYS A 267 -28.43 -6.94 8.30
N ASN A 268 -27.67 -7.46 9.28
CA ASN A 268 -27.86 -8.80 9.83
C ASN A 268 -29.14 -8.89 10.68
N SER A 269 -29.47 -7.87 11.45
CA SER A 269 -30.70 -7.82 12.26
C SER A 269 -31.99 -7.75 11.39
N GLY A 270 -31.87 -7.19 10.18
CA GLY A 270 -32.96 -7.16 9.19
C GLY A 270 -33.24 -8.53 8.54
N ARG A 271 -32.21 -9.35 8.33
CA ARG A 271 -32.33 -10.70 7.74
C ARG A 271 -32.98 -11.72 8.69
N GLY A 272 -32.85 -11.54 10.00
CA GLY A 272 -33.46 -12.45 10.99
C GLY A 272 -34.96 -12.32 11.19
N LYS A 273 -35.62 -11.25 10.67
CA LYS A 273 -37.05 -11.01 10.82
C LYS A 273 -37.94 -11.61 9.70
N TYR A 274 -37.35 -12.14 8.64
CA TYR A 274 -38.11 -12.71 7.50
C TYR A 274 -37.88 -14.21 7.28
N GLY A 275 -37.26 -14.90 8.22
CA GLY A 275 -36.95 -16.33 8.14
C GLY A 275 -37.81 -17.26 9.01
N ALA A 276 -38.99 -16.80 9.44
CA ALA A 276 -39.94 -17.61 10.20
C ALA A 276 -41.38 -17.35 9.69
N ILE A 277 -41.70 -17.96 8.56
CA ILE A 277 -43.08 -18.28 8.17
C ILE A 277 -43.04 -19.68 7.53
#